data_2ce26f4f1cd1d85cc72bd60280cd6f01
#
_entry.id   2ce26f4f1cd1d85cc72bd60280cd6f01
#
_cell.length_a   1.000
_cell.length_b   1.000
_cell.length_c   1.000
_cell.angle_alpha   90.00
_cell.angle_beta   90.00
_cell.angle_gamma   90.00
#
_symmetry.space_group_name_H-M   'P 1'
#
loop_
_entity.id
_entity.type
_entity.pdbx_description
1 polymer ?
#
loop_
_entity_poly.entity_id
_entity_poly.type
_entity_poly.pdbx_seq_one_letter_code
_entity_poly.pdbx_strand_id
1 'polypeptide(L)'
;MTQEWDAGRLDSDLEGVGFDTLAVRAGHHRTPEGEHGEPMFFTSSYVFRTAADAAARFSGEVPGNVYSRYTNPTVRSFEERIAALEGAEQAVATATGMAATLAVVMSLCSAGDHVLVSRSVFGSTISLFDKYFKRFGVEVDYVPLADLSGWDAAIKPNTKMLFVESPSNPLAELVDIAALAEIAHAKGAMLIVDNCFCTPALQQPLLLGADIVVHSATKFIDGQGRCMGGVVAGRNEQMKEVVGFLRTAGPTLSPFNAWIFLKGLETLNLRMRAHCANAQALAEWLEQQDGIEKVHYAGLKSHPQHALAQRQQKGFGAVVSFEVKGGKDGAWRFIDATRLISITANLGDSKTTITHPSTTSHGRLAPQEREAAGIRDSLIRVAVGLEDVADLQADLARGLAAL
;
A
#
# COMPACT_ATOMS: atom_id res chain seq x y z
N MET A 1 -12.02 -36.32 -28.86
CA MET A 1 -11.78 -36.42 -27.41
C MET A 1 -10.88 -35.27 -27.03
N THR A 2 -11.45 -34.17 -26.58
CA THR A 2 -10.66 -33.08 -25.99
C THR A 2 -10.17 -33.62 -24.64
N GLN A 3 -8.87 -33.86 -24.52
CA GLN A 3 -8.26 -34.08 -23.22
C GLN A 3 -8.59 -32.86 -22.36
N GLU A 4 -9.39 -33.04 -21.32
CA GLU A 4 -9.55 -31.99 -20.32
C GLU A 4 -8.14 -31.75 -19.72
N TRP A 5 -7.65 -30.55 -19.91
CA TRP A 5 -6.41 -30.09 -19.33
C TRP A 5 -6.59 -30.05 -17.81
N ASP A 6 -5.89 -30.92 -17.09
CA ASP A 6 -5.91 -30.94 -15.65
C ASP A 6 -5.04 -29.80 -15.09
N ALA A 7 -5.67 -28.65 -14.88
CA ALA A 7 -5.03 -27.47 -14.29
C ALA A 7 -4.59 -27.70 -12.82
N GLY A 8 -5.19 -28.67 -12.12
CA GLY A 8 -4.94 -28.92 -10.69
C GLY A 8 -3.52 -29.36 -10.32
N ARG A 9 -2.73 -29.79 -11.31
CA ARG A 9 -1.39 -30.34 -11.05
C ARG A 9 -0.28 -29.30 -10.84
N LEU A 10 -0.52 -28.04 -11.22
CA LEU A 10 0.47 -26.95 -11.10
C LEU A 10 0.17 -26.00 -9.94
N ASP A 11 -1.09 -25.93 -9.48
CA ASP A 11 -1.50 -25.03 -8.38
C ASP A 11 -1.24 -25.67 -7.00
N SER A 12 -1.07 -27.01 -6.92
CA SER A 12 -0.88 -27.74 -5.67
C SER A 12 0.57 -27.73 -5.13
N ASP A 13 1.56 -27.32 -5.93
CA ASP A 13 2.98 -27.42 -5.59
C ASP A 13 3.60 -26.07 -5.16
N LEU A 14 2.80 -25.12 -4.63
CA LEU A 14 3.28 -23.82 -4.17
C LEU A 14 3.50 -23.74 -2.65
N GLU A 15 3.30 -24.85 -1.92
CA GLU A 15 3.59 -24.90 -0.49
C GLU A 15 5.09 -24.83 -0.23
N GLY A 16 5.51 -23.89 0.61
CA GLY A 16 6.92 -23.72 1.00
C GLY A 16 7.84 -23.10 -0.06
N VAL A 17 7.31 -22.66 -1.22
CA VAL A 17 8.12 -21.97 -2.24
C VAL A 17 8.43 -20.53 -1.84
N GLY A 18 9.52 -19.99 -2.40
CA GLY A 18 9.97 -18.63 -2.13
C GLY A 18 9.09 -17.54 -2.74
N PHE A 19 9.23 -16.33 -2.24
CA PHE A 19 8.47 -15.14 -2.63
C PHE A 19 8.46 -14.90 -4.16
N ASP A 20 9.62 -14.98 -4.83
CA ASP A 20 9.72 -14.74 -6.26
C ASP A 20 8.96 -15.80 -7.09
N THR A 21 8.89 -17.05 -6.59
CA THR A 21 8.06 -18.10 -7.22
C THR A 21 6.57 -17.79 -7.04
N LEU A 22 6.14 -17.39 -5.84
CA LEU A 22 4.76 -16.97 -5.60
C LEU A 22 4.38 -15.78 -6.49
N ALA A 23 5.27 -14.81 -6.65
CA ALA A 23 5.04 -13.61 -7.44
C ALA A 23 4.71 -13.93 -8.92
N VAL A 24 5.26 -15.00 -9.48
CA VAL A 24 5.06 -15.39 -10.88
C VAL A 24 4.10 -16.56 -11.08
N ARG A 25 3.69 -17.28 -10.01
CA ARG A 25 2.90 -18.51 -10.15
C ARG A 25 1.58 -18.51 -9.38
N ALA A 26 1.48 -17.84 -8.23
CA ALA A 26 0.28 -17.88 -7.41
C ALA A 26 -0.92 -17.26 -8.15
N GLY A 27 -2.11 -17.84 -7.97
CA GLY A 27 -3.34 -17.37 -8.60
C GLY A 27 -3.41 -17.57 -10.12
N HIS A 28 -2.54 -18.37 -10.71
CA HIS A 28 -2.58 -18.66 -12.14
C HIS A 28 -3.44 -19.90 -12.42
N HIS A 29 -4.69 -19.67 -12.85
CA HIS A 29 -5.64 -20.70 -13.25
C HIS A 29 -5.77 -20.73 -14.77
N ARG A 30 -5.39 -21.85 -15.38
CA ARG A 30 -5.50 -22.04 -16.84
C ARG A 30 -6.92 -22.37 -17.24
N THR A 31 -7.34 -21.87 -18.42
CA THR A 31 -8.58 -22.28 -19.05
C THR A 31 -8.39 -23.62 -19.80
N PRO A 32 -9.45 -24.23 -20.33
CA PRO A 32 -9.34 -25.40 -21.21
C PRO A 32 -8.46 -25.19 -22.45
N GLU A 33 -8.14 -23.95 -22.79
CA GLU A 33 -7.23 -23.61 -23.92
C GLU A 33 -5.75 -23.85 -23.58
N GLY A 34 -5.38 -23.99 -22.27
CA GLY A 34 -4.03 -24.30 -21.82
C GLY A 34 -3.03 -23.17 -22.03
N GLU A 35 -3.47 -21.92 -21.99
CA GLU A 35 -2.63 -20.74 -22.18
C GLU A 35 -1.50 -20.66 -21.13
N HIS A 36 -0.34 -20.14 -21.54
CA HIS A 36 0.82 -19.98 -20.65
C HIS A 36 0.71 -18.73 -19.75
N GLY A 37 0.19 -17.62 -20.28
CA GLY A 37 -0.01 -16.38 -19.52
C GLY A 37 -1.45 -16.25 -19.03
N GLU A 38 -1.69 -15.44 -18.00
CA GLU A 38 -3.02 -15.23 -17.45
C GLU A 38 -3.97 -14.57 -18.46
N PRO A 39 -5.14 -15.18 -18.72
CA PRO A 39 -6.12 -14.62 -19.65
C PRO A 39 -6.89 -13.46 -19.03
N MET A 40 -7.42 -12.59 -19.89
CA MET A 40 -8.24 -11.46 -19.50
C MET A 40 -9.73 -11.74 -19.76
N PHE A 41 -10.56 -11.73 -18.71
CA PHE A 41 -11.99 -11.94 -18.79
C PHE A 41 -12.76 -10.61 -18.75
N PHE A 42 -12.95 -10.01 -19.94
CA PHE A 42 -13.75 -8.81 -20.12
C PHE A 42 -15.23 -9.14 -20.25
N THR A 43 -15.88 -9.38 -19.13
CA THR A 43 -17.33 -9.60 -19.09
C THR A 43 -17.91 -9.04 -17.80
N SER A 44 -19.15 -8.58 -17.85
CA SER A 44 -19.90 -8.18 -16.65
C SER A 44 -20.69 -9.34 -16.05
N SER A 45 -21.06 -10.38 -16.84
CA SER A 45 -21.97 -11.44 -16.45
C SER A 45 -21.59 -12.78 -17.05
N TYR A 46 -22.15 -13.84 -16.49
CA TYR A 46 -21.88 -15.23 -16.86
C TYR A 46 -23.19 -15.97 -17.17
N VAL A 47 -23.15 -16.95 -18.07
CA VAL A 47 -24.29 -17.79 -18.39
C VAL A 47 -24.31 -19.04 -17.52
N PHE A 48 -25.50 -19.54 -17.24
CA PHE A 48 -25.75 -20.73 -16.45
C PHE A 48 -26.36 -21.83 -17.31
N ARG A 49 -26.13 -23.09 -16.96
CA ARG A 49 -26.63 -24.21 -17.73
C ARG A 49 -28.15 -24.38 -17.54
N THR A 50 -28.67 -24.12 -16.33
CA THR A 50 -30.06 -24.20 -15.97
C THR A 50 -30.44 -23.13 -14.95
N ALA A 51 -31.74 -22.89 -14.73
CA ALA A 51 -32.23 -22.02 -13.66
C ALA A 51 -31.80 -22.52 -12.27
N ALA A 52 -31.75 -23.84 -12.07
CA ALA A 52 -31.28 -24.43 -10.82
C ALA A 52 -29.76 -24.18 -10.59
N ASP A 53 -28.93 -24.30 -11.63
CA ASP A 53 -27.50 -23.95 -11.57
C ASP A 53 -27.33 -22.45 -11.21
N ALA A 54 -28.13 -21.58 -11.81
CA ALA A 54 -28.13 -20.17 -11.46
C ALA A 54 -28.47 -19.93 -9.99
N ALA A 55 -29.55 -20.54 -9.49
CA ALA A 55 -29.96 -20.41 -8.10
C ALA A 55 -28.90 -20.90 -7.13
N ALA A 56 -28.30 -22.05 -7.37
CA ALA A 56 -27.23 -22.63 -6.52
C ALA A 56 -25.98 -21.79 -6.47
N ARG A 57 -25.59 -21.10 -7.58
CA ARG A 57 -24.45 -20.19 -7.60
C ARG A 57 -24.74 -18.85 -6.92
N PHE A 58 -25.95 -18.33 -7.06
CA PHE A 58 -26.34 -17.08 -6.38
C PHE A 58 -26.49 -17.28 -4.87
N SER A 59 -26.95 -18.46 -4.40
CA SER A 59 -27.02 -18.80 -2.98
C SER A 59 -25.63 -19.13 -2.37
N GLY A 60 -24.62 -19.40 -3.20
CA GLY A 60 -23.30 -19.85 -2.76
C GLY A 60 -23.18 -21.34 -2.44
N GLU A 61 -24.23 -22.14 -2.70
CA GLU A 61 -24.19 -23.61 -2.56
C GLU A 61 -23.17 -24.24 -3.53
N VAL A 62 -23.08 -23.68 -4.73
CA VAL A 62 -22.11 -24.10 -5.74
C VAL A 62 -21.17 -22.92 -6.04
N PRO A 63 -19.83 -23.10 -5.92
CA PRO A 63 -18.88 -22.07 -6.26
C PRO A 63 -18.93 -21.73 -7.76
N GLY A 64 -18.66 -20.47 -8.12
CA GLY A 64 -18.59 -20.04 -9.51
C GLY A 64 -18.82 -18.56 -9.70
N ASN A 65 -18.66 -18.11 -10.94
CA ASN A 65 -18.87 -16.72 -11.32
C ASN A 65 -20.35 -16.45 -11.61
N VAL A 66 -20.88 -15.35 -11.14
CA VAL A 66 -22.27 -14.90 -11.38
C VAL A 66 -22.33 -13.51 -12.01
N TYR A 67 -21.54 -12.60 -11.54
CA TYR A 67 -21.45 -11.22 -12.00
C TYR A 67 -20.08 -10.63 -11.61
N SER A 68 -19.43 -9.87 -12.50
CA SER A 68 -18.03 -9.46 -12.29
C SER A 68 -17.79 -8.55 -11.08
N ARG A 69 -18.82 -7.85 -10.58
CA ARG A 69 -18.71 -7.14 -9.30
C ARG A 69 -18.53 -8.09 -8.12
N TYR A 70 -19.03 -9.33 -8.20
CA TYR A 70 -18.90 -10.36 -7.17
C TYR A 70 -17.61 -11.16 -7.34
N THR A 71 -17.40 -11.67 -8.55
CA THR A 71 -16.24 -12.51 -8.91
C THR A 71 -15.92 -12.34 -10.39
N ASN A 72 -14.65 -12.17 -10.69
CA ASN A 72 -14.13 -12.19 -12.06
C ASN A 72 -12.81 -12.97 -12.05
N PRO A 73 -12.58 -13.92 -12.98
CA PRO A 73 -11.37 -14.77 -12.95
C PRO A 73 -10.05 -13.96 -12.96
N THR A 74 -9.95 -12.90 -13.74
CA THR A 74 -8.75 -12.06 -13.79
C THR A 74 -8.52 -11.31 -12.48
N VAL A 75 -9.59 -10.75 -11.87
CA VAL A 75 -9.50 -10.08 -10.57
C VAL A 75 -9.11 -11.07 -9.49
N ARG A 76 -9.73 -12.26 -9.47
CA ARG A 76 -9.40 -13.33 -8.53
C ARG A 76 -7.94 -13.76 -8.61
N SER A 77 -7.39 -13.93 -9.82
CA SER A 77 -5.96 -14.26 -9.99
C SER A 77 -5.05 -13.22 -9.33
N PHE A 78 -5.38 -11.94 -9.44
CA PHE A 78 -4.65 -10.88 -8.76
C PHE A 78 -4.82 -10.96 -7.23
N GLU A 79 -6.05 -11.18 -6.75
CA GLU A 79 -6.36 -11.30 -5.31
C GLU A 79 -5.62 -12.47 -4.68
N GLU A 80 -5.62 -13.65 -5.30
CA GLU A 80 -4.92 -14.84 -4.81
C GLU A 80 -3.39 -14.63 -4.80
N ARG A 81 -2.83 -13.99 -5.83
CA ARG A 81 -1.39 -13.71 -5.89
C ARG A 81 -0.95 -12.76 -4.80
N ILE A 82 -1.65 -11.65 -4.60
CA ILE A 82 -1.30 -10.69 -3.56
C ILE A 82 -1.54 -11.27 -2.15
N ALA A 83 -2.56 -12.11 -1.96
CA ALA A 83 -2.76 -12.82 -0.70
C ALA A 83 -1.58 -13.74 -0.38
N ALA A 84 -1.12 -14.53 -1.36
CA ALA A 84 0.05 -15.40 -1.20
C ALA A 84 1.32 -14.61 -0.87
N LEU A 85 1.52 -13.44 -1.48
CA LEU A 85 2.69 -12.59 -1.23
C LEU A 85 2.65 -11.91 0.14
N GLU A 86 1.49 -11.53 0.65
CA GLU A 86 1.32 -10.96 2.00
C GLU A 86 1.29 -12.03 3.10
N GLY A 87 1.13 -13.31 2.76
CA GLY A 87 0.87 -14.37 3.73
C GLY A 87 -0.54 -14.30 4.32
N ALA A 88 -1.48 -13.76 3.56
CA ALA A 88 -2.89 -13.65 3.92
C ALA A 88 -3.67 -14.90 3.53
N GLU A 89 -4.76 -15.20 4.25
CA GLU A 89 -5.70 -16.25 3.89
C GLU A 89 -6.61 -15.81 2.71
N GLN A 90 -6.90 -14.52 2.62
CA GLN A 90 -7.71 -13.93 1.55
C GLN A 90 -7.28 -12.49 1.27
N ALA A 91 -7.41 -12.07 0.01
CA ALA A 91 -7.37 -10.68 -0.38
C ALA A 91 -8.58 -10.33 -1.25
N VAL A 92 -8.94 -9.04 -1.29
CA VAL A 92 -9.96 -8.50 -2.17
C VAL A 92 -9.48 -7.20 -2.80
N ALA A 93 -9.70 -7.08 -4.11
CA ALA A 93 -9.26 -5.93 -4.89
C ALA A 93 -10.33 -4.83 -4.95
N THR A 94 -9.89 -3.59 -4.88
CA THR A 94 -10.73 -2.40 -4.88
C THR A 94 -10.34 -1.42 -5.99
N ALA A 95 -11.26 -0.53 -6.38
CA ALA A 95 -11.04 0.44 -7.45
C ALA A 95 -9.87 1.41 -7.17
N THR A 96 -9.55 1.67 -5.90
CA THR A 96 -8.46 2.57 -5.47
C THR A 96 -7.99 2.17 -4.07
N GLY A 97 -6.78 2.63 -3.65
CA GLY A 97 -6.33 2.48 -2.26
C GLY A 97 -7.28 3.11 -1.24
N MET A 98 -7.87 4.27 -1.55
CA MET A 98 -8.88 4.90 -0.67
C MET A 98 -10.16 4.08 -0.56
N ALA A 99 -10.54 3.34 -1.62
CA ALA A 99 -11.65 2.40 -1.57
C ALA A 99 -11.34 1.18 -0.68
N ALA A 100 -10.06 0.76 -0.58
CA ALA A 100 -9.62 -0.27 0.36
C ALA A 100 -9.81 0.20 1.82
N THR A 101 -9.31 1.40 2.16
CA THR A 101 -9.52 2.00 3.50
C THR A 101 -11.01 2.18 3.82
N LEU A 102 -11.80 2.69 2.86
CA LEU A 102 -13.25 2.83 3.00
C LEU A 102 -13.91 1.46 3.30
N ALA A 103 -13.55 0.43 2.53
CA ALA A 103 -14.13 -0.90 2.68
C ALA A 103 -13.86 -1.50 4.06
N VAL A 104 -12.63 -1.40 4.57
CA VAL A 104 -12.25 -1.90 5.91
C VAL A 104 -13.10 -1.24 6.99
N VAL A 105 -13.16 0.09 7.03
CA VAL A 105 -13.88 0.79 8.11
C VAL A 105 -15.39 0.59 7.99
N MET A 106 -15.97 0.69 6.78
CA MET A 106 -17.42 0.53 6.59
C MET A 106 -17.93 -0.89 6.80
N SER A 107 -17.07 -1.90 6.66
CA SER A 107 -17.46 -3.29 6.90
C SER A 107 -17.28 -3.74 8.35
N LEU A 108 -16.34 -3.14 9.09
CA LEU A 108 -15.92 -3.62 10.41
C LEU A 108 -16.27 -2.67 11.56
N CYS A 109 -16.72 -1.43 11.26
CA CYS A 109 -17.15 -0.46 12.26
C CYS A 109 -18.62 -0.09 12.12
N SER A 110 -19.25 0.18 13.25
CA SER A 110 -20.61 0.70 13.39
C SER A 110 -20.60 2.08 14.05
N ALA A 111 -21.74 2.78 14.04
CA ALA A 111 -21.90 4.01 14.81
C ALA A 111 -21.68 3.72 16.31
N GLY A 112 -20.88 4.54 16.97
CA GLY A 112 -20.46 4.37 18.36
C GLY A 112 -19.17 3.58 18.54
N ASP A 113 -18.64 2.94 17.50
CA ASP A 113 -17.30 2.33 17.56
C ASP A 113 -16.21 3.41 17.46
N HIS A 114 -15.07 3.13 18.09
CA HIS A 114 -13.91 4.01 18.12
C HIS A 114 -12.76 3.45 17.26
N VAL A 115 -12.08 4.32 16.55
CA VAL A 115 -10.89 4.02 15.74
C VAL A 115 -9.75 4.94 16.18
N LEU A 116 -8.60 4.36 16.51
CA LEU A 116 -7.36 5.09 16.71
C LEU A 116 -6.57 5.14 15.40
N VAL A 117 -6.15 6.32 14.99
CA VAL A 117 -5.47 6.54 13.70
C VAL A 117 -4.11 7.19 13.96
N SER A 118 -3.08 6.75 13.26
CA SER A 118 -1.80 7.47 13.25
C SER A 118 -1.97 8.87 12.67
N ARG A 119 -1.35 9.87 13.30
CA ARG A 119 -1.27 11.25 12.75
C ARG A 119 -0.50 11.32 11.43
N SER A 120 0.34 10.32 11.17
CA SER A 120 1.25 10.27 10.02
C SER A 120 0.67 9.49 8.82
N VAL A 121 -0.65 9.17 8.81
CA VAL A 121 -1.28 8.54 7.64
C VAL A 121 -1.52 9.56 6.53
N PHE A 122 -1.70 9.08 5.31
CA PHE A 122 -1.96 9.90 4.14
C PHE A 122 -3.11 10.91 4.36
N GLY A 123 -2.94 12.16 3.91
CA GLY A 123 -3.88 13.24 4.19
C GLY A 123 -5.32 12.98 3.72
N SER A 124 -5.53 12.19 2.65
CA SER A 124 -6.88 11.79 2.26
C SER A 124 -7.49 10.76 3.23
N THR A 125 -6.68 9.94 3.87
CA THR A 125 -7.11 9.02 4.94
C THR A 125 -7.61 9.83 6.14
N ILE A 126 -6.86 10.86 6.59
CA ILE A 126 -7.32 11.79 7.64
C ILE A 126 -8.65 12.43 7.23
N SER A 127 -8.74 12.94 5.99
CA SER A 127 -9.97 13.56 5.49
C SER A 127 -11.16 12.58 5.45
N LEU A 128 -10.91 11.30 5.15
CA LEU A 128 -11.94 10.26 5.14
C LEU A 128 -12.48 10.02 6.55
N PHE A 129 -11.59 9.90 7.55
CA PHE A 129 -11.96 9.73 8.95
C PHE A 129 -12.72 10.95 9.48
N ASP A 130 -12.18 12.16 9.33
CA ASP A 130 -12.74 13.36 9.94
C ASP A 130 -14.04 13.84 9.29
N LYS A 131 -14.13 13.78 7.96
CA LYS A 131 -15.28 14.35 7.23
C LYS A 131 -16.41 13.35 7.02
N TYR A 132 -16.08 12.06 6.94
CA TYR A 132 -17.07 11.05 6.56
C TYR A 132 -17.34 10.08 7.69
N PHE A 133 -16.36 9.37 8.25
CA PHE A 133 -16.63 8.38 9.28
C PHE A 133 -17.18 8.99 10.58
N LYS A 134 -16.64 10.12 11.04
CA LYS A 134 -17.22 10.86 12.18
C LYS A 134 -18.67 11.27 11.92
N ARG A 135 -19.00 11.62 10.67
CA ARG A 135 -20.38 11.97 10.28
C ARG A 135 -21.36 10.81 10.41
N PHE A 136 -20.86 9.57 10.23
CA PHE A 136 -21.65 8.36 10.40
C PHE A 136 -21.54 7.74 11.81
N GLY A 137 -21.04 8.51 12.77
CA GLY A 137 -21.02 8.16 14.18
C GLY A 137 -19.83 7.31 14.63
N VAL A 138 -18.79 7.14 13.80
CA VAL A 138 -17.53 6.52 14.22
C VAL A 138 -16.71 7.56 14.99
N GLU A 139 -16.29 7.22 16.20
CA GLU A 139 -15.37 8.05 16.98
C GLU A 139 -13.95 7.89 16.46
N VAL A 140 -13.19 8.98 16.35
CA VAL A 140 -11.82 8.94 15.82
C VAL A 140 -10.89 9.81 16.66
N ASP A 141 -9.82 9.21 17.16
CA ASP A 141 -8.72 9.90 17.84
C ASP A 141 -7.39 9.65 17.10
N TYR A 142 -6.41 10.52 17.30
CA TYR A 142 -5.12 10.47 16.62
C TYR A 142 -3.96 10.37 17.59
N VAL A 143 -3.02 9.46 17.27
CA VAL A 143 -1.81 9.19 18.05
C VAL A 143 -0.57 9.39 17.18
N PRO A 144 0.55 9.94 17.72
CA PRO A 144 1.83 9.92 16.99
C PRO A 144 2.26 8.50 16.66
N LEU A 145 2.75 8.25 15.43
CA LEU A 145 3.00 6.90 14.92
C LEU A 145 3.91 6.06 15.83
N ALA A 146 5.03 6.62 16.29
CA ALA A 146 6.05 5.91 17.06
C ALA A 146 5.78 5.84 18.57
N ASP A 147 4.71 6.48 19.08
CA ASP A 147 4.41 6.55 20.52
C ASP A 147 3.57 5.36 21.00
N LEU A 148 4.22 4.21 21.23
CA LEU A 148 3.53 3.00 21.71
C LEU A 148 2.79 3.21 23.03
N SER A 149 3.32 4.05 23.94
CA SER A 149 2.65 4.36 25.21
C SER A 149 1.39 5.20 25.00
N GLY A 150 1.43 6.13 24.07
CA GLY A 150 0.27 6.92 23.65
C GLY A 150 -0.83 6.06 23.00
N TRP A 151 -0.45 5.07 22.20
CA TRP A 151 -1.39 4.10 21.65
C TRP A 151 -2.11 3.32 22.74
N ASP A 152 -1.37 2.72 23.70
CA ASP A 152 -1.97 1.95 24.80
C ASP A 152 -2.91 2.82 25.67
N ALA A 153 -2.49 4.03 25.98
CA ALA A 153 -3.27 4.97 26.80
C ALA A 153 -4.55 5.48 26.12
N ALA A 154 -4.57 5.57 24.78
CA ALA A 154 -5.69 6.11 24.03
C ALA A 154 -6.76 5.07 23.64
N ILE A 155 -6.51 3.77 23.85
CA ILE A 155 -7.50 2.71 23.59
C ILE A 155 -8.66 2.82 24.59
N LYS A 156 -9.88 2.89 24.06
CA LYS A 156 -11.16 2.94 24.78
C LYS A 156 -11.85 1.57 24.76
N PRO A 157 -12.85 1.32 25.65
CA PRO A 157 -13.60 0.05 25.61
C PRO A 157 -14.33 -0.23 24.30
N ASN A 158 -14.66 0.81 23.52
CA ASN A 158 -15.31 0.71 22.21
C ASN A 158 -14.32 0.82 21.06
N THR A 159 -13.00 0.77 21.28
CA THR A 159 -12.01 0.78 20.20
C THR A 159 -12.06 -0.52 19.42
N LYS A 160 -12.35 -0.43 18.13
CA LYS A 160 -12.42 -1.57 17.19
C LYS A 160 -11.11 -1.81 16.45
N MET A 161 -10.41 -0.73 16.09
CA MET A 161 -9.18 -0.86 15.32
C MET A 161 -8.19 0.28 15.58
N LEU A 162 -6.93 -0.04 15.40
CA LEU A 162 -5.81 0.88 15.26
C LEU A 162 -5.43 0.91 13.77
N PHE A 163 -5.34 2.09 13.18
CA PHE A 163 -5.01 2.28 11.76
C PHE A 163 -3.70 3.04 11.61
N VAL A 164 -2.70 2.41 10.99
CA VAL A 164 -1.36 2.98 10.78
C VAL A 164 -0.91 2.89 9.33
N GLU A 165 -0.02 3.79 8.91
CA GLU A 165 0.77 3.73 7.69
C GLU A 165 2.25 3.65 8.10
N SER A 166 2.94 2.56 7.76
CA SER A 166 4.34 2.36 8.16
C SER A 166 5.13 1.66 7.06
N PRO A 167 6.14 2.33 6.48
CA PRO A 167 6.64 3.68 6.76
C PRO A 167 5.65 4.80 6.40
N SER A 168 5.69 5.92 7.13
CA SER A 168 4.82 7.07 6.91
C SER A 168 5.25 7.92 5.70
N ASN A 169 4.28 8.60 5.11
CA ASN A 169 4.48 9.59 4.06
C ASN A 169 4.40 11.02 4.65
N PRO A 170 5.43 11.90 4.52
CA PRO A 170 6.63 11.73 3.69
C PRO A 170 7.91 11.35 4.45
N LEU A 171 7.88 11.23 5.77
CA LEU A 171 9.07 11.21 6.63
C LEU A 171 9.70 9.82 6.81
N ALA A 172 9.11 8.76 6.25
CA ALA A 172 9.55 7.37 6.42
C ALA A 172 9.66 6.94 7.90
N GLU A 173 8.83 7.54 8.78
CA GLU A 173 8.73 7.14 10.18
C GLU A 173 8.07 5.77 10.31
N LEU A 174 8.50 4.97 11.26
CA LEU A 174 8.02 3.61 11.46
C LEU A 174 7.33 3.45 12.83
N VAL A 175 6.45 2.46 12.90
CA VAL A 175 5.99 1.88 14.17
C VAL A 175 6.50 0.44 14.27
N ASP A 176 6.79 -0.01 15.49
CA ASP A 176 7.01 -1.44 15.76
C ASP A 176 5.66 -2.15 15.64
N ILE A 177 5.44 -2.80 14.48
CA ILE A 177 4.16 -3.42 14.14
C ILE A 177 3.84 -4.55 15.13
N ALA A 178 4.83 -5.36 15.51
CA ALA A 178 4.61 -6.47 16.43
C ALA A 178 4.20 -5.97 17.82
N ALA A 179 4.90 -4.97 18.36
CA ALA A 179 4.57 -4.39 19.65
C ALA A 179 3.19 -3.69 19.63
N LEU A 180 2.84 -3.00 18.53
CA LEU A 180 1.54 -2.36 18.39
C LEU A 180 0.41 -3.39 18.25
N ALA A 181 0.65 -4.51 17.56
CA ALA A 181 -0.31 -5.61 17.46
C ALA A 181 -0.61 -6.22 18.84
N GLU A 182 0.43 -6.46 19.66
CA GLU A 182 0.26 -6.94 21.05
C GLU A 182 -0.60 -5.98 21.87
N ILE A 183 -0.36 -4.66 21.78
CA ILE A 183 -1.14 -3.64 22.46
C ILE A 183 -2.61 -3.67 22.00
N ALA A 184 -2.85 -3.72 20.69
CA ALA A 184 -4.20 -3.77 20.13
C ALA A 184 -4.96 -5.02 20.59
N HIS A 185 -4.35 -6.19 20.46
CA HIS A 185 -4.96 -7.48 20.79
C HIS A 185 -5.23 -7.64 22.29
N ALA A 186 -4.36 -7.13 23.16
CA ALA A 186 -4.58 -7.14 24.61
C ALA A 186 -5.86 -6.39 25.04
N LYS A 187 -6.35 -5.49 24.19
CA LYS A 187 -7.57 -4.68 24.41
C LYS A 187 -8.74 -5.11 23.51
N GLY A 188 -8.57 -6.18 22.71
CA GLY A 188 -9.60 -6.68 21.79
C GLY A 188 -9.80 -5.83 20.54
N ALA A 189 -8.86 -4.97 20.18
CA ALA A 189 -8.87 -4.18 18.96
C ALA A 189 -8.03 -4.85 17.86
N MET A 190 -8.34 -4.57 16.59
CA MET A 190 -7.57 -5.01 15.42
C MET A 190 -6.46 -4.01 15.08
N LEU A 191 -5.37 -4.48 14.49
CA LEU A 191 -4.35 -3.65 13.87
C LEU A 191 -4.46 -3.68 12.34
N ILE A 192 -4.69 -2.51 11.75
CA ILE A 192 -4.75 -2.31 10.29
C ILE A 192 -3.49 -1.55 9.86
N VAL A 193 -2.75 -2.10 8.90
CA VAL A 193 -1.52 -1.48 8.39
C VAL A 193 -1.66 -1.13 6.91
N ASP A 194 -1.49 0.14 6.56
CA ASP A 194 -1.23 0.53 5.17
C ASP A 194 0.25 0.27 4.85
N ASN A 195 0.50 -0.74 4.00
CA ASN A 195 1.82 -1.23 3.63
C ASN A 195 2.25 -0.76 2.22
N CYS A 196 1.69 0.35 1.76
CA CYS A 196 1.84 0.83 0.39
C CYS A 196 3.30 1.10 -0.01
N PHE A 197 4.14 1.59 0.91
CA PHE A 197 5.53 1.94 0.62
C PHE A 197 6.48 0.75 0.56
N CYS A 198 6.28 -0.22 1.43
CA CYS A 198 7.12 -1.42 1.47
C CYS A 198 6.66 -2.50 0.50
N THR A 199 5.37 -2.61 0.24
CA THR A 199 4.79 -3.77 -0.45
C THR A 199 5.14 -5.07 0.27
N PRO A 200 4.54 -6.23 -0.07
CA PRO A 200 4.93 -7.50 0.54
C PRO A 200 6.37 -7.92 0.24
N ALA A 201 7.02 -7.31 -0.76
CA ALA A 201 8.41 -7.59 -1.06
C ALA A 201 9.38 -7.17 0.06
N LEU A 202 9.07 -6.05 0.74
CA LEU A 202 9.94 -5.51 1.78
C LEU A 202 9.40 -5.69 3.20
N GLN A 203 8.09 -5.71 3.38
CA GLN A 203 7.46 -5.85 4.70
C GLN A 203 6.16 -6.65 4.57
N GLN A 204 5.92 -7.57 5.47
CA GLN A 204 4.72 -8.41 5.54
C GLN A 204 4.06 -8.23 6.91
N PRO A 205 3.19 -7.20 7.09
CA PRO A 205 2.63 -6.85 8.39
C PRO A 205 1.80 -7.96 9.04
N LEU A 206 1.14 -8.82 8.25
CA LEU A 206 0.38 -9.96 8.79
C LEU A 206 1.27 -10.94 9.54
N LEU A 207 2.51 -11.16 9.07
CA LEU A 207 3.48 -12.01 9.75
C LEU A 207 4.06 -11.36 11.02
N LEU A 208 3.86 -10.06 11.19
CA LEU A 208 4.23 -9.28 12.37
C LEU A 208 3.06 -9.07 13.35
N GLY A 209 1.91 -9.67 13.07
CA GLY A 209 0.75 -9.64 13.96
C GLY A 209 -0.36 -8.68 13.55
N ALA A 210 -0.25 -7.93 12.46
CA ALA A 210 -1.38 -7.15 11.94
C ALA A 210 -2.54 -8.08 11.54
N ASP A 211 -3.77 -7.59 11.65
CA ASP A 211 -4.97 -8.34 11.29
C ASP A 211 -5.36 -8.12 9.82
N ILE A 212 -5.18 -6.89 9.33
CA ILE A 212 -5.51 -6.49 7.96
C ILE A 212 -4.38 -5.61 7.43
N VAL A 213 -4.04 -5.85 6.16
CA VAL A 213 -3.16 -4.99 5.37
C VAL A 213 -3.95 -4.34 4.25
N VAL A 214 -3.71 -3.05 4.04
CA VAL A 214 -4.25 -2.31 2.88
C VAL A 214 -3.12 -1.83 1.98
N HIS A 215 -3.41 -1.75 0.68
CA HIS A 215 -2.49 -1.21 -0.31
C HIS A 215 -3.20 -0.27 -1.28
N SER A 216 -2.50 0.76 -1.68
CA SER A 216 -2.73 1.40 -2.97
C SER A 216 -1.92 0.65 -4.03
N ALA A 217 -2.57 -0.24 -4.79
CA ALA A 217 -1.92 -0.98 -5.88
C ALA A 217 -1.40 -0.05 -6.99
N THR A 218 -1.94 1.18 -7.05
CA THR A 218 -1.49 2.29 -7.91
C THR A 218 0.01 2.59 -7.82
N LYS A 219 0.64 2.27 -6.67
CA LYS A 219 2.04 2.61 -6.34
C LYS A 219 2.99 1.52 -6.84
N PHE A 220 3.86 1.02 -6.00
CA PHE A 220 4.87 0.03 -6.37
C PHE A 220 4.31 -1.32 -6.87
N ILE A 221 3.06 -1.69 -6.57
CA ILE A 221 2.44 -2.91 -7.12
C ILE A 221 2.29 -2.76 -8.64
N ASP A 222 1.74 -1.66 -9.13
CA ASP A 222 1.77 -1.30 -10.55
C ASP A 222 3.21 -1.04 -11.01
N GLY A 223 3.90 -0.15 -10.33
CA GLY A 223 5.30 0.19 -10.51
C GLY A 223 5.65 0.94 -11.78
N GLN A 224 4.67 1.36 -12.59
CA GLN A 224 4.89 2.02 -13.88
C GLN A 224 3.87 3.15 -14.17
N GLY A 225 3.06 3.54 -13.17
CA GLY A 225 2.11 4.66 -13.29
C GLY A 225 0.98 4.45 -14.30
N ARG A 226 0.54 3.18 -14.52
CA ARG A 226 -0.39 2.80 -15.60
C ARG A 226 -1.86 2.89 -15.18
N CYS A 227 -2.20 2.51 -13.93
CA CYS A 227 -3.59 2.45 -13.50
C CYS A 227 -3.75 2.60 -11.98
N MET A 228 -4.99 2.79 -11.55
CA MET A 228 -5.35 2.88 -10.13
C MET A 228 -5.98 1.58 -9.65
N GLY A 229 -5.72 1.25 -8.38
CA GLY A 229 -6.35 0.14 -7.68
C GLY A 229 -5.97 0.13 -6.20
N GLY A 230 -6.60 -0.76 -5.46
CA GLY A 230 -6.31 -1.02 -4.07
C GLY A 230 -6.51 -2.49 -3.73
N VAL A 231 -6.04 -2.88 -2.55
CA VAL A 231 -6.17 -4.24 -2.02
C VAL A 231 -6.42 -4.15 -0.52
N VAL A 232 -7.26 -5.06 -0.04
CA VAL A 232 -7.37 -5.42 1.38
C VAL A 232 -6.99 -6.89 1.49
N ALA A 233 -6.11 -7.24 2.42
CA ALA A 233 -5.67 -8.62 2.67
C ALA A 233 -5.68 -8.92 4.17
N GLY A 234 -6.09 -10.13 4.56
CA GLY A 234 -6.20 -10.52 5.95
C GLY A 234 -6.65 -11.97 6.11
N ARG A 235 -7.14 -12.31 7.33
CA ARG A 235 -7.71 -13.62 7.61
C ARG A 235 -9.15 -13.71 7.10
N ASN A 236 -9.61 -14.90 6.78
CA ASN A 236 -10.96 -15.16 6.24
C ASN A 236 -12.09 -14.57 7.09
N GLU A 237 -11.92 -14.55 8.42
CA GLU A 237 -12.92 -14.04 9.34
C GLU A 237 -13.25 -12.56 9.08
N GLN A 238 -12.22 -11.70 9.05
CA GLN A 238 -12.37 -10.26 8.78
C GLN A 238 -12.71 -10.01 7.32
N MET A 239 -12.08 -10.77 6.41
CA MET A 239 -12.25 -10.58 4.97
C MET A 239 -13.66 -10.90 4.49
N LYS A 240 -14.41 -11.79 5.17
CA LYS A 240 -15.81 -12.09 4.85
C LYS A 240 -16.68 -10.83 4.85
N GLU A 241 -16.54 -9.97 5.86
CA GLU A 241 -17.31 -8.73 5.97
C GLU A 241 -16.86 -7.71 4.90
N VAL A 242 -15.57 -7.59 4.65
CA VAL A 242 -15.01 -6.71 3.61
C VAL A 242 -15.51 -7.13 2.22
N VAL A 243 -15.50 -8.42 1.90
CA VAL A 243 -16.02 -8.96 0.64
C VAL A 243 -17.53 -8.69 0.52
N GLY A 244 -18.30 -8.89 1.61
CA GLY A 244 -19.73 -8.60 1.67
C GLY A 244 -20.04 -7.13 1.35
N PHE A 245 -19.27 -6.22 1.94
CA PHE A 245 -19.38 -4.80 1.65
C PHE A 245 -19.09 -4.48 0.18
N LEU A 246 -17.98 -4.98 -0.36
CA LEU A 246 -17.61 -4.71 -1.76
C LEU A 246 -18.64 -5.24 -2.76
N ARG A 247 -19.17 -6.44 -2.53
CA ARG A 247 -20.24 -7.01 -3.36
C ARG A 247 -21.49 -6.13 -3.38
N THR A 248 -21.79 -5.48 -2.26
CA THR A 248 -22.98 -4.62 -2.11
C THR A 248 -22.72 -3.19 -2.57
N ALA A 249 -21.65 -2.55 -2.08
CA ALA A 249 -21.34 -1.14 -2.31
C ALA A 249 -20.68 -0.86 -3.67
N GLY A 250 -19.93 -1.81 -4.21
CA GLY A 250 -19.48 -1.78 -5.60
C GLY A 250 -18.15 -1.10 -5.94
N PRO A 251 -17.25 -0.70 -5.01
CA PRO A 251 -15.95 -0.12 -5.39
C PRO A 251 -14.93 -1.19 -5.81
N THR A 252 -15.32 -2.05 -6.76
CA THR A 252 -14.55 -3.20 -7.24
C THR A 252 -13.57 -2.83 -8.33
N LEU A 253 -12.50 -3.63 -8.47
CA LEU A 253 -11.44 -3.41 -9.45
C LEU A 253 -11.89 -3.82 -10.86
N SER A 254 -11.45 -3.09 -11.87
CA SER A 254 -11.58 -3.48 -13.28
C SER A 254 -10.70 -4.69 -13.61
N PRO A 255 -11.17 -5.69 -14.40
CA PRO A 255 -10.34 -6.80 -14.86
C PRO A 255 -9.08 -6.36 -15.62
N PHE A 256 -9.15 -5.27 -16.37
CA PHE A 256 -7.98 -4.71 -17.05
C PHE A 256 -6.91 -4.26 -16.05
N ASN A 257 -7.29 -3.49 -15.03
CA ASN A 257 -6.35 -3.04 -14.00
C ASN A 257 -5.80 -4.22 -13.19
N ALA A 258 -6.64 -5.23 -12.90
CA ALA A 258 -6.20 -6.45 -12.21
C ALA A 258 -5.11 -7.18 -13.01
N TRP A 259 -5.27 -7.30 -14.32
CA TRP A 259 -4.25 -7.91 -15.19
C TRP A 259 -2.95 -7.10 -15.22
N ILE A 260 -3.03 -5.77 -15.26
CA ILE A 260 -1.86 -4.90 -15.16
C ILE A 260 -1.11 -5.14 -13.84
N PHE A 261 -1.84 -5.23 -12.72
CA PHE A 261 -1.24 -5.49 -11.41
C PHE A 261 -0.64 -6.91 -11.30
N LEU A 262 -1.28 -7.93 -11.90
CA LEU A 262 -0.69 -9.26 -12.02
C LEU A 262 0.70 -9.19 -12.65
N LYS A 263 0.82 -8.46 -13.77
CA LYS A 263 2.11 -8.28 -14.46
C LYS A 263 3.09 -7.41 -13.66
N GLY A 264 2.58 -6.48 -12.85
CA GLY A 264 3.39 -5.71 -11.90
C GLY A 264 3.97 -6.59 -10.80
N LEU A 265 3.20 -7.53 -10.25
CA LEU A 265 3.64 -8.44 -9.19
C LEU A 265 4.76 -9.38 -9.63
N GLU A 266 4.76 -9.85 -10.88
CA GLU A 266 5.78 -10.76 -11.41
C GLU A 266 7.22 -10.23 -11.26
N THR A 267 7.39 -8.91 -11.30
CA THR A 267 8.69 -8.24 -11.18
C THR A 267 8.83 -7.40 -9.91
N LEU A 268 7.88 -7.51 -8.98
CA LEU A 268 7.84 -6.64 -7.80
C LEU A 268 9.14 -6.67 -7.01
N ASN A 269 9.62 -7.84 -6.63
CA ASN A 269 10.83 -7.96 -5.81
C ASN A 269 12.08 -7.48 -6.53
N LEU A 270 12.18 -7.73 -7.85
CA LEU A 270 13.28 -7.21 -8.68
C LEU A 270 13.31 -5.68 -8.67
N ARG A 271 12.15 -5.06 -8.87
CA ARG A 271 12.02 -3.59 -8.87
C ARG A 271 12.30 -3.02 -7.48
N MET A 272 11.72 -3.61 -6.43
CA MET A 272 11.90 -3.09 -5.07
C MET A 272 13.37 -3.17 -4.61
N ARG A 273 14.11 -4.22 -4.97
CA ARG A 273 15.55 -4.29 -4.70
C ARG A 273 16.32 -3.17 -5.40
N ALA A 274 16.04 -2.92 -6.67
CA ALA A 274 16.69 -1.85 -7.44
C ALA A 274 16.31 -0.45 -6.88
N HIS A 275 15.03 -0.23 -6.60
CA HIS A 275 14.55 0.99 -5.95
C HIS A 275 15.26 1.27 -4.62
N CYS A 276 15.37 0.25 -3.74
CA CYS A 276 16.06 0.38 -2.46
C CYS A 276 17.54 0.70 -2.62
N ALA A 277 18.23 0.06 -3.57
CA ALA A 277 19.64 0.33 -3.84
C ALA A 277 19.87 1.77 -4.30
N ASN A 278 19.06 2.24 -5.24
CA ASN A 278 19.11 3.62 -5.73
C ASN A 278 18.78 4.64 -4.62
N ALA A 279 17.74 4.36 -3.82
CA ALA A 279 17.34 5.23 -2.71
C ALA A 279 18.42 5.33 -1.62
N GLN A 280 19.06 4.20 -1.29
CA GLN A 280 20.16 4.17 -0.32
C GLN A 280 21.32 5.03 -0.80
N ALA A 281 21.79 4.80 -2.02
CA ALA A 281 22.91 5.56 -2.61
C ALA A 281 22.59 7.06 -2.71
N LEU A 282 21.35 7.40 -3.04
CA LEU A 282 20.91 8.79 -3.14
C LEU A 282 20.83 9.45 -1.75
N ALA A 283 20.27 8.75 -0.75
CA ALA A 283 20.17 9.26 0.62
C ALA A 283 21.54 9.48 1.26
N GLU A 284 22.49 8.55 1.08
CA GLU A 284 23.87 8.68 1.56
C GLU A 284 24.61 9.85 0.88
N TRP A 285 24.37 10.05 -0.41
CA TRP A 285 24.92 11.18 -1.14
C TRP A 285 24.33 12.51 -0.66
N LEU A 286 23.01 12.58 -0.43
CA LEU A 286 22.33 13.78 0.06
C LEU A 286 22.82 14.22 1.44
N GLU A 287 23.11 13.28 2.37
CA GLU A 287 23.65 13.62 3.70
C GLU A 287 24.99 14.36 3.65
N GLN A 288 25.71 14.25 2.53
CA GLN A 288 27.04 14.86 2.36
C GLN A 288 26.97 16.25 1.69
N GLN A 289 25.79 16.74 1.34
CA GLN A 289 25.65 18.00 0.59
C GLN A 289 25.39 19.20 1.51
N ASP A 290 26.18 20.26 1.35
CA ASP A 290 26.12 21.50 2.17
C ASP A 290 24.75 22.19 2.15
N GLY A 291 23.95 22.00 1.10
CA GLY A 291 22.59 22.57 0.95
C GLY A 291 21.51 21.81 1.68
N ILE A 292 21.80 20.62 2.21
CA ILE A 292 20.85 19.72 2.87
C ILE A 292 20.98 19.87 4.39
N GLU A 293 19.87 20.13 5.05
CA GLU A 293 19.82 20.26 6.52
C GLU A 293 19.56 18.92 7.22
N LYS A 294 18.74 18.05 6.60
CA LYS A 294 18.38 16.74 7.13
C LYS A 294 17.89 15.82 6.04
N VAL A 295 18.21 14.53 6.14
CA VAL A 295 17.65 13.47 5.29
C VAL A 295 16.80 12.53 6.13
N HIS A 296 15.61 12.22 5.64
CA HIS A 296 14.66 11.28 6.24
C HIS A 296 14.60 10.02 5.37
N TYR A 297 15.31 8.99 5.79
CA TYR A 297 15.33 7.69 5.12
C TYR A 297 15.78 6.60 6.12
N ALA A 298 14.95 5.59 6.33
CA ALA A 298 15.19 4.59 7.37
C ALA A 298 16.44 3.71 7.12
N GLY A 299 16.98 3.70 5.89
CA GLY A 299 18.23 3.04 5.53
C GLY A 299 19.50 3.73 6.02
N LEU A 300 19.42 5.00 6.43
CA LEU A 300 20.57 5.71 6.96
C LEU A 300 20.81 5.36 8.44
N LYS A 301 22.07 5.19 8.83
CA LYS A 301 22.43 4.95 10.24
C LYS A 301 22.09 6.14 11.15
N SER A 302 21.99 7.33 10.60
CA SER A 302 21.57 8.56 11.27
C SER A 302 20.06 8.58 11.59
N HIS A 303 19.26 7.76 10.90
CA HIS A 303 17.82 7.69 11.16
C HIS A 303 17.53 7.07 12.52
N PRO A 304 16.69 7.69 13.39
CA PRO A 304 16.47 7.23 14.77
C PRO A 304 15.88 5.83 14.84
N GLN A 305 15.16 5.39 13.80
CA GLN A 305 14.50 4.09 13.75
C GLN A 305 15.20 3.10 12.80
N HIS A 306 16.46 3.34 12.43
CA HIS A 306 17.22 2.44 11.54
C HIS A 306 17.23 0.99 12.06
N ALA A 307 17.50 0.79 13.36
CA ALA A 307 17.52 -0.54 13.97
C ALA A 307 16.15 -1.24 13.92
N LEU A 308 15.05 -0.51 14.06
CA LEU A 308 13.70 -1.03 13.89
C LEU A 308 13.46 -1.45 12.45
N ALA A 309 13.82 -0.57 11.49
CA ALA A 309 13.70 -0.86 10.07
C ALA A 309 14.46 -2.13 9.68
N GLN A 310 15.70 -2.30 10.13
CA GLN A 310 16.51 -3.51 9.89
C GLN A 310 15.87 -4.80 10.43
N ARG A 311 15.17 -4.71 11.56
CA ARG A 311 14.50 -5.87 12.17
C ARG A 311 13.20 -6.24 11.47
N GLN A 312 12.45 -5.23 11.00
CA GLN A 312 11.09 -5.37 10.51
C GLN A 312 10.98 -5.49 9.00
N GLN A 313 11.97 -4.96 8.25
CA GLN A 313 11.92 -4.83 6.81
C GLN A 313 13.08 -5.56 6.13
N LYS A 314 12.85 -6.07 4.91
CA LYS A 314 13.86 -6.68 4.04
C LYS A 314 14.64 -5.64 3.21
N GLY A 315 14.23 -4.38 3.27
CA GLY A 315 14.81 -3.20 2.60
C GLY A 315 14.05 -1.95 3.01
N PHE A 316 14.63 -0.78 2.81
CA PHE A 316 14.17 0.47 3.43
C PHE A 316 13.24 1.31 2.54
N GLY A 317 12.75 0.73 1.41
CA GLY A 317 11.87 1.42 0.48
C GLY A 317 12.58 2.38 -0.46
N ALA A 318 11.80 3.16 -1.18
CA ALA A 318 12.29 4.04 -2.23
C ALA A 318 11.84 5.50 -2.08
N VAL A 319 11.32 5.88 -0.93
CA VAL A 319 10.92 7.26 -0.65
C VAL A 319 11.97 7.89 0.25
N VAL A 320 12.64 8.91 -0.28
CA VAL A 320 13.64 9.71 0.43
C VAL A 320 13.09 11.13 0.56
N SER A 321 13.02 11.64 1.78
CA SER A 321 12.69 13.04 2.01
C SER A 321 13.88 13.78 2.62
N PHE A 322 14.01 15.05 2.31
CA PHE A 322 15.10 15.87 2.84
C PHE A 322 14.69 17.33 2.98
N GLU A 323 15.31 18.02 3.92
CA GLU A 323 15.12 19.43 4.19
C GLU A 323 16.28 20.24 3.58
N VAL A 324 15.94 21.31 2.87
CA VAL A 324 16.91 22.19 2.22
C VAL A 324 16.99 23.55 2.91
N LYS A 325 18.10 24.23 2.76
CA LYS A 325 18.23 25.62 3.21
C LYS A 325 17.29 26.55 2.44
N GLY A 326 16.83 27.62 3.09
CA GLY A 326 16.00 28.65 2.46
C GLY A 326 14.49 28.42 2.52
N GLY A 327 14.03 27.44 3.34
CA GLY A 327 12.60 27.21 3.59
C GLY A 327 11.84 26.87 2.31
N LYS A 328 10.58 27.34 2.20
CA LYS A 328 9.72 27.07 1.04
C LYS A 328 10.33 27.54 -0.28
N ASP A 329 10.86 28.75 -0.31
CA ASP A 329 11.40 29.34 -1.55
C ASP A 329 12.66 28.61 -2.00
N GLY A 330 13.49 28.14 -1.04
CA GLY A 330 14.61 27.25 -1.32
C GLY A 330 14.17 25.93 -1.91
N ALA A 331 13.16 25.27 -1.29
CA ALA A 331 12.61 24.01 -1.78
C ALA A 331 12.04 24.15 -3.20
N TRP A 332 11.33 25.23 -3.49
CA TRP A 332 10.80 25.48 -4.82
C TRP A 332 11.88 25.72 -5.86
N ARG A 333 12.90 26.59 -5.56
CA ARG A 333 14.05 26.78 -6.48
C ARG A 333 14.77 25.46 -6.75
N PHE A 334 14.98 24.64 -5.71
CA PHE A 334 15.59 23.33 -5.85
C PHE A 334 14.81 22.45 -6.83
N ILE A 335 13.50 22.31 -6.62
CA ILE A 335 12.63 21.46 -7.45
C ILE A 335 12.59 21.97 -8.90
N ASP A 336 12.40 23.28 -9.09
CA ASP A 336 12.28 23.90 -10.41
C ASP A 336 13.57 23.81 -11.25
N ALA A 337 14.73 23.62 -10.60
CA ALA A 337 16.02 23.46 -11.28
C ALA A 337 16.27 22.04 -11.78
N THR A 338 15.53 21.03 -11.32
CA THR A 338 15.63 19.65 -11.83
C THR A 338 15.09 19.57 -13.26
N ARG A 339 15.59 18.63 -14.07
CA ARG A 339 15.24 18.48 -15.50
C ARG A 339 14.87 17.08 -15.89
N LEU A 340 15.41 16.07 -15.20
CA LEU A 340 15.15 14.65 -15.44
C LEU A 340 13.99 14.17 -14.58
N ILE A 341 14.00 14.57 -13.30
CA ILE A 341 13.04 14.09 -12.31
C ILE A 341 11.67 14.76 -12.53
N SER A 342 10.61 13.96 -12.59
CA SER A 342 9.25 14.46 -12.83
C SER A 342 8.66 15.15 -11.60
N ILE A 343 8.17 16.36 -11.74
CA ILE A 343 7.47 17.09 -10.68
C ILE A 343 6.02 16.57 -10.60
N THR A 344 5.76 15.69 -9.65
CA THR A 344 4.41 15.15 -9.41
C THR A 344 4.28 14.64 -7.97
N ALA A 345 3.07 14.69 -7.42
CA ALA A 345 2.78 14.17 -6.08
C ALA A 345 2.64 12.64 -6.04
N ASN A 346 2.59 11.95 -7.19
CA ASN A 346 2.56 10.48 -7.22
C ASN A 346 3.89 9.86 -6.76
N LEU A 347 3.90 8.55 -6.55
CA LEU A 347 5.08 7.79 -6.15
C LEU A 347 4.92 6.32 -6.58
N GLY A 348 6.01 5.55 -6.52
CA GLY A 348 5.99 4.12 -6.81
C GLY A 348 6.08 3.81 -8.31
N ASP A 349 6.56 4.73 -9.12
CA ASP A 349 6.81 4.56 -10.55
C ASP A 349 8.26 4.13 -10.81
N SER A 350 8.53 3.52 -11.95
CA SER A 350 9.89 3.29 -12.47
C SER A 350 10.65 4.59 -12.74
N LYS A 351 9.93 5.69 -12.91
CA LYS A 351 10.50 7.05 -13.06
C LYS A 351 10.53 7.76 -11.72
N THR A 352 11.65 8.41 -11.42
CA THR A 352 11.81 9.23 -10.23
C THR A 352 10.88 10.44 -10.25
N THR A 353 10.23 10.69 -9.12
CA THR A 353 9.34 11.85 -8.94
C THR A 353 9.77 12.69 -7.76
N ILE A 354 9.57 14.00 -7.85
CA ILE A 354 9.86 14.98 -6.81
C ILE A 354 8.65 15.84 -6.51
N THR A 355 8.46 16.19 -5.24
CA THR A 355 7.36 17.08 -4.82
C THR A 355 7.71 17.85 -3.56
N HIS A 356 7.01 18.96 -3.33
CA HIS A 356 7.04 19.74 -2.11
C HIS A 356 5.82 19.37 -1.23
N PRO A 357 5.94 18.52 -0.20
CA PRO A 357 4.82 18.00 0.56
C PRO A 357 3.92 19.06 1.17
N SER A 358 4.51 20.13 1.75
CA SER A 358 3.75 21.15 2.47
C SER A 358 2.78 21.96 1.58
N THR A 359 2.99 21.99 0.26
CA THR A 359 2.10 22.69 -0.70
C THR A 359 1.34 21.75 -1.64
N THR A 360 1.58 20.43 -1.57
CA THR A 360 0.93 19.42 -2.41
C THR A 360 0.17 18.40 -1.58
N SER A 361 0.79 17.27 -1.25
CA SER A 361 0.14 16.14 -0.56
C SER A 361 -0.40 16.50 0.83
N HIS A 362 0.20 17.47 1.52
CA HIS A 362 -0.19 17.95 2.85
C HIS A 362 -0.63 19.42 2.88
N GLY A 363 -0.80 20.04 1.70
CA GLY A 363 -1.18 21.44 1.57
C GLY A 363 -2.57 21.80 2.11
N ARG A 364 -3.41 20.80 2.42
CA ARG A 364 -4.74 20.99 3.02
C ARG A 364 -4.72 21.05 4.54
N LEU A 365 -3.62 20.65 5.17
CA LEU A 365 -3.44 20.74 6.62
C LEU A 365 -3.17 22.19 7.03
N ALA A 366 -3.67 22.61 8.18
CA ALA A 366 -3.30 23.88 8.77
C ALA A 366 -1.79 23.94 9.08
N PRO A 367 -1.17 25.13 9.10
CA PRO A 367 0.25 25.25 9.38
C PRO A 367 0.70 24.54 10.67
N GLN A 368 -0.09 24.66 11.74
CA GLN A 368 0.18 24.02 13.03
C GLN A 368 0.10 22.49 12.96
N GLU A 369 -0.84 21.96 12.16
CA GLU A 369 -0.96 20.52 11.93
C GLU A 369 0.21 19.96 11.13
N ARG A 370 0.69 20.70 10.11
CA ARG A 370 1.90 20.34 9.37
C ARG A 370 3.13 20.33 10.25
N GLU A 371 3.32 21.36 11.09
CA GLU A 371 4.43 21.44 12.03
C GLU A 371 4.39 20.28 13.03
N ALA A 372 3.22 19.98 13.60
CA ALA A 372 3.03 18.85 14.51
C ALA A 372 3.30 17.48 13.85
N ALA A 373 3.10 17.39 12.52
CA ALA A 373 3.43 16.22 11.70
C ALA A 373 4.90 16.21 11.20
N GLY A 374 5.72 17.19 11.60
CA GLY A 374 7.11 17.31 11.16
C GLY A 374 7.29 17.74 9.69
N ILE A 375 6.22 18.20 9.04
CA ILE A 375 6.23 18.59 7.61
C ILE A 375 6.56 20.07 7.50
N ARG A 376 7.85 20.35 7.40
CA ARG A 376 8.37 21.71 7.28
C ARG A 376 8.25 22.25 5.86
N ASP A 377 8.27 23.58 5.72
CA ASP A 377 8.24 24.24 4.42
C ASP A 377 9.56 24.08 3.62
N SER A 378 10.61 23.60 4.25
CA SER A 378 11.89 23.22 3.60
C SER A 378 11.92 21.79 3.07
N LEU A 379 10.88 21.00 3.34
CA LEU A 379 10.86 19.56 3.05
C LEU A 379 10.58 19.28 1.57
N ILE A 380 11.43 18.46 0.99
CA ILE A 380 11.25 17.89 -0.36
C ILE A 380 11.13 16.38 -0.23
N ARG A 381 10.24 15.74 -1.00
CA ARG A 381 10.13 14.29 -1.11
C ARG A 381 10.49 13.84 -2.52
N VAL A 382 11.39 12.86 -2.61
CA VAL A 382 11.72 12.14 -3.83
C VAL A 382 11.24 10.69 -3.69
N ALA A 383 10.45 10.22 -4.64
CA ALA A 383 10.19 8.79 -4.81
C ALA A 383 11.15 8.29 -5.89
N VAL A 384 12.15 7.54 -5.47
CA VAL A 384 13.29 7.15 -6.29
C VAL A 384 12.91 6.04 -7.26
N GLY A 385 13.15 6.24 -8.54
CA GLY A 385 12.86 5.31 -9.62
C GLY A 385 14.00 4.33 -9.91
N LEU A 386 14.04 3.88 -11.16
CA LEU A 386 14.96 2.84 -11.65
C LEU A 386 16.02 3.39 -12.61
N GLU A 387 16.13 4.71 -12.72
CA GLU A 387 17.16 5.38 -13.51
C GLU A 387 18.56 5.13 -12.92
N ASP A 388 19.59 5.35 -13.70
CA ASP A 388 20.96 5.33 -13.20
C ASP A 388 21.14 6.36 -12.08
N VAL A 389 21.61 5.92 -10.92
CA VAL A 389 21.72 6.76 -9.72
C VAL A 389 22.62 7.99 -9.94
N ALA A 390 23.65 7.87 -10.78
CA ALA A 390 24.53 8.97 -11.13
C ALA A 390 23.79 10.10 -11.87
N ASP A 391 22.84 9.76 -12.72
CA ASP A 391 22.01 10.73 -13.44
C ASP A 391 21.05 11.44 -12.48
N LEU A 392 20.47 10.71 -11.51
CA LEU A 392 19.64 11.28 -10.46
C LEU A 392 20.43 12.23 -9.57
N GLN A 393 21.65 11.86 -9.17
CA GLN A 393 22.57 12.72 -8.40
C GLN A 393 22.93 13.99 -9.19
N ALA A 394 23.23 13.85 -10.48
CA ALA A 394 23.52 14.99 -11.35
C ALA A 394 22.34 15.94 -11.50
N ASP A 395 21.11 15.42 -11.55
CA ASP A 395 19.91 16.24 -11.64
C ASP A 395 19.59 16.95 -10.32
N LEU A 396 19.71 16.26 -9.18
CA LEU A 396 19.56 16.88 -7.85
C LEU A 396 20.69 17.90 -7.55
N ALA A 397 21.90 17.70 -8.07
CA ALA A 397 22.98 18.68 -7.97
C ALA A 397 22.63 20.03 -8.64
N ARG A 398 21.79 20.03 -9.69
CA ARG A 398 21.24 21.28 -10.24
C ARG A 398 20.33 21.97 -9.25
N GLY A 399 19.51 21.22 -8.52
CA GLY A 399 18.68 21.74 -7.44
C GLY A 399 19.51 22.37 -6.33
N LEU A 400 20.60 21.70 -5.90
CA LEU A 400 21.54 22.24 -4.92
C LEU A 400 22.19 23.54 -5.38
N ALA A 401 22.58 23.61 -6.64
CA ALA A 401 23.19 24.82 -7.21
C ALA A 401 22.24 26.03 -7.30
N ALA A 402 20.93 25.80 -7.16
CA ALA A 402 19.89 26.83 -7.17
C ALA A 402 19.49 27.32 -5.76
N LEU A 403 20.03 26.72 -4.70
CA LEU A 403 19.80 27.17 -3.33
C LEU A 403 20.57 28.46 -3.02
#